data_4669f1d40f5c8333c03b9f43a8da2900
#
_entry.id   4669f1d40f5c8333c03b9f43a8da2900
#
_cell.length_a   1.000
_cell.length_b   1.000
_cell.length_c   1.000
_cell.angle_alpha   90.00
_cell.angle_beta   90.00
_cell.angle_gamma   90.00
#
_symmetry.space_group_name_H-M   'P 1'
#
loop_
_entity.id
_entity.type
_entity.pdbx_description
1 polymer ?
#
loop_
_entity_poly.entity_id
_entity_poly.type
_entity_poly.pdbx_seq_one_letter_code
_entity_poly.pdbx_strand_id
1 'polypeptide(L)'
;MSRRADGPLGGRRWWLLLALAVLVAAFSVAAAGCGDDDDEAGATGETAATTEEGDGGGDADGSIWVLLPDSASSDRWEKDDRRFFEEAFDEAGVEYNIVNAEGDANTQLQQAEQAVNAGAKVILLVNLSSESGATIIETAREADVQVIDYDRLTAAGGGADVYVSFDNVRVGQTMADTVGPVIDELDVETPKVVMMNGGPTDNNSKLFKEGYNETGDYAVSDKVSAGDWELVADQDVPDWDNQQALTLFEQILVANDNDVDAVFAANDGIAGAVISALQSANAGPIPVSGQDATAGGIQNILAGRQTMTVYKPIKAEAEAAAQVAIALLNGEDVESVEGDWEIQSINNGEADLPYIALEPIAVTKDNIAETVIEDEFRTWDEICTGEFEEFCPEDR
;
A
#
# COMPACT_ATOMS: atom_id res chain seq x y z
N MET A 1 37.70 -32.96 -48.99
CA MET A 1 39.03 -32.35 -48.77
C MET A 1 38.87 -31.58 -47.47
N SER A 2 39.06 -32.22 -46.31
CA SER A 2 40.28 -32.48 -45.58
C SER A 2 41.12 -31.24 -45.33
N ARG A 3 41.10 -30.74 -44.09
CA ARG A 3 42.13 -30.95 -43.08
C ARG A 3 41.77 -30.31 -41.72
N ARG A 4 41.93 -31.19 -40.74
CA ARG A 4 42.08 -30.85 -39.31
C ARG A 4 43.43 -30.16 -39.07
N ALA A 5 43.50 -29.36 -37.98
CA ALA A 5 44.71 -29.29 -37.18
C ALA A 5 44.33 -28.99 -35.73
N ASP A 6 44.82 -29.83 -34.86
CA ASP A 6 44.69 -29.92 -33.41
C ASP A 6 45.61 -28.96 -32.66
N GLY A 7 45.24 -28.58 -31.46
CA GLY A 7 45.72 -28.39 -30.11
C GLY A 7 47.13 -27.78 -29.84
N PRO A 8 47.63 -27.66 -28.59
CA PRO A 8 47.22 -28.32 -27.35
C PRO A 8 47.19 -27.43 -26.04
N LEU A 9 46.51 -27.92 -25.05
CA LEU A 9 46.81 -28.12 -23.61
C LEU A 9 47.91 -27.31 -22.89
N GLY A 10 47.52 -26.78 -21.75
CA GLY A 10 48.38 -26.49 -20.58
C GLY A 10 47.64 -25.56 -19.61
N GLY A 11 47.10 -25.88 -18.53
CA GLY A 11 47.47 -26.76 -17.44
C GLY A 11 48.20 -25.95 -16.37
N ARG A 12 47.50 -25.58 -15.30
CA ARG A 12 47.99 -25.72 -13.92
C ARG A 12 47.05 -25.19 -12.89
N ARG A 13 46.51 -26.13 -12.16
CA ARG A 13 46.08 -26.11 -10.77
C ARG A 13 47.10 -25.38 -9.90
N TRP A 14 46.61 -24.57 -8.93
CA TRP A 14 47.23 -24.48 -7.62
C TRP A 14 46.16 -24.31 -6.54
N TRP A 15 46.14 -25.32 -5.71
CA TRP A 15 45.57 -25.42 -4.42
C TRP A 15 46.40 -24.56 -3.46
N LEU A 16 45.72 -23.84 -2.54
CA LEU A 16 46.25 -23.67 -1.19
C LEU A 16 45.09 -23.55 -0.21
N LEU A 17 44.93 -24.63 0.53
CA LEU A 17 44.28 -24.70 1.83
C LEU A 17 45.14 -23.97 2.83
N LEU A 18 44.51 -23.18 3.72
CA LEU A 18 45.03 -23.00 5.07
C LEU A 18 43.84 -22.89 6.04
N ALA A 19 43.88 -23.79 6.93
CA ALA A 19 43.03 -24.18 8.03
C ALA A 19 43.30 -23.35 9.28
N LEU A 20 42.32 -23.40 10.16
CA LEU A 20 42.32 -23.37 11.64
C LEU A 20 42.80 -22.11 12.38
N ALA A 21 41.93 -21.59 13.21
CA ALA A 21 42.18 -21.58 14.70
C ALA A 21 40.87 -21.36 15.47
N VAL A 22 40.49 -22.41 16.18
CA VAL A 22 39.52 -22.46 17.29
C VAL A 22 40.18 -21.81 18.49
N LEU A 23 39.44 -20.93 19.20
CA LEU A 23 39.76 -20.60 20.60
C LEU A 23 38.49 -20.58 21.45
N VAL A 24 38.27 -21.70 22.12
CA VAL A 24 37.35 -21.87 23.26
C VAL A 24 38.05 -21.30 24.49
N ALA A 25 37.40 -20.43 25.23
CA ALA A 25 37.76 -20.12 26.61
C ALA A 25 36.49 -20.19 27.47
N ALA A 26 36.36 -21.35 28.12
CA ALA A 26 35.46 -21.56 29.24
C ALA A 26 36.10 -20.96 30.49
N PHE A 27 35.34 -20.23 31.27
CA PHE A 27 35.65 -19.95 32.67
C PHE A 27 34.45 -20.31 33.54
N SER A 28 34.59 -21.47 34.19
CA SER A 28 33.80 -21.86 35.34
C SER A 28 34.59 -21.53 36.60
N VAL A 29 34.00 -20.85 37.55
CA VAL A 29 34.40 -20.98 38.96
C VAL A 29 33.15 -20.97 39.82
N ALA A 30 33.08 -22.00 40.61
CA ALA A 30 32.06 -22.28 41.58
C ALA A 30 32.48 -21.82 43.00
N ALA A 31 31.47 -21.70 43.80
CA ALA A 31 31.32 -22.12 45.17
C ALA A 31 31.65 -21.17 46.33
N ALA A 32 30.60 -20.97 47.09
CA ALA A 32 30.42 -21.21 48.53
C ALA A 32 31.07 -20.24 49.52
N GLY A 33 30.20 -19.73 50.39
CA GLY A 33 30.54 -19.13 51.69
C GLY A 33 29.28 -18.81 52.47
N CYS A 34 28.91 -19.70 53.38
CA CYS A 34 27.94 -19.48 54.46
C CYS A 34 28.48 -18.47 55.48
N GLY A 35 27.58 -17.71 56.10
CA GLY A 35 27.84 -16.91 57.29
C GLY A 35 26.53 -16.30 57.80
N ASP A 36 25.99 -16.89 58.86
CA ASP A 36 24.92 -16.39 59.73
C ASP A 36 25.35 -15.07 60.38
N ASP A 37 24.41 -14.18 60.68
CA ASP A 37 23.92 -13.80 62.00
C ASP A 37 23.08 -12.52 61.94
N ASP A 38 21.91 -12.62 62.48
CA ASP A 38 20.99 -11.76 63.26
C ASP A 38 21.18 -10.22 63.30
N ASP A 39 20.13 -9.47 63.06
CA ASP A 39 19.28 -8.74 64.00
C ASP A 39 18.45 -7.61 63.36
N GLU A 40 17.16 -7.70 63.68
CA GLU A 40 16.13 -6.68 64.01
C GLU A 40 15.78 -5.49 63.06
N ALA A 41 14.51 -5.54 62.72
CA ALA A 41 13.46 -4.53 62.85
C ALA A 41 13.55 -3.23 62.05
N GLY A 42 12.59 -3.09 61.12
CA GLY A 42 12.21 -1.81 60.55
C GLY A 42 11.07 -1.94 59.52
N ALA A 43 9.84 -2.04 60.01
CA ALA A 43 8.63 -1.98 59.20
C ALA A 43 8.45 -0.61 58.55
N THR A 44 8.21 -0.56 57.25
CA THR A 44 7.30 0.44 56.67
C THR A 44 6.89 0.01 55.24
N GLY A 45 5.60 -0.29 55.06
CA GLY A 45 4.80 0.22 53.94
C GLY A 45 4.95 -0.43 52.61
N GLU A 46 4.41 -1.63 52.42
CA GLU A 46 3.83 -2.03 51.12
C GLU A 46 2.65 -1.15 50.78
N THR A 47 2.81 -0.29 49.79
CA THR A 47 1.67 0.28 49.05
C THR A 47 1.44 -0.66 47.87
N ALA A 48 0.54 -1.62 48.05
CA ALA A 48 -0.08 -2.33 46.97
C ALA A 48 -0.85 -1.29 46.15
N ALA A 49 -0.43 -1.05 44.88
CA ALA A 49 -1.25 -0.39 43.92
C ALA A 49 -2.36 -1.39 43.54
N THR A 50 -3.53 -1.18 44.08
CA THR A 50 -4.77 -1.74 43.55
C THR A 50 -5.02 -1.09 42.21
N THR A 51 -4.80 -1.81 41.14
CA THR A 51 -5.43 -1.56 39.85
C THR A 51 -6.93 -1.76 40.08
N GLU A 52 -7.69 -0.66 40.00
CA GLU A 52 -9.14 -0.74 39.88
C GLU A 52 -9.42 -1.39 38.52
N GLU A 53 -9.93 -2.62 38.55
CA GLU A 53 -10.62 -3.21 37.41
C GLU A 53 -11.86 -2.36 37.10
N GLY A 54 -11.78 -1.56 36.04
CA GLY A 54 -12.93 -0.93 35.42
C GLY A 54 -13.75 -2.01 34.71
N ASP A 55 -14.82 -2.45 35.38
CA ASP A 55 -15.88 -3.27 34.79
C ASP A 55 -16.64 -2.42 33.76
N GLY A 56 -16.46 -2.74 32.46
CA GLY A 56 -17.20 -2.08 31.39
C GLY A 56 -16.70 -2.38 29.99
N GLY A 57 -16.82 -3.62 29.54
CA GLY A 57 -16.62 -3.98 28.13
C GLY A 57 -16.72 -5.50 27.99
N GLY A 58 -17.61 -5.97 27.15
CA GLY A 58 -17.82 -7.42 26.93
C GLY A 58 -16.47 -8.08 26.62
N ASP A 59 -16.19 -9.19 27.30
CA ASP A 59 -15.08 -10.09 27.03
C ASP A 59 -15.22 -10.68 25.60
N ALA A 60 -14.76 -9.96 24.58
CA ALA A 60 -14.47 -10.54 23.29
C ALA A 60 -13.20 -11.38 23.47
N ASP A 61 -13.35 -12.72 23.57
CA ASP A 61 -12.22 -13.63 23.69
C ASP A 61 -11.47 -13.72 22.36
N GLY A 62 -10.42 -12.89 22.17
CA GLY A 62 -9.58 -12.87 20.99
C GLY A 62 -9.10 -11.47 20.60
N SER A 63 -8.30 -11.39 19.57
CA SER A 63 -7.73 -10.15 19.06
C SER A 63 -7.94 -9.97 17.56
N ILE A 64 -7.79 -8.71 17.08
CA ILE A 64 -7.77 -8.34 15.67
C ILE A 64 -6.32 -8.16 15.22
N TRP A 65 -5.97 -8.66 14.04
CA TRP A 65 -4.66 -8.45 13.44
C TRP A 65 -4.79 -7.71 12.10
N VAL A 66 -3.93 -6.72 11.88
CA VAL A 66 -3.82 -6.01 10.61
C VAL A 66 -2.46 -6.34 9.99
N LEU A 67 -2.47 -6.92 8.79
CA LEU A 67 -1.28 -7.33 8.04
C LEU A 67 -1.06 -6.35 6.90
N LEU A 68 -0.24 -5.32 7.13
CA LEU A 68 0.12 -4.31 6.13
C LEU A 68 1.16 -4.87 5.14
N PRO A 69 1.18 -4.38 3.88
CA PRO A 69 1.99 -4.97 2.83
C PRO A 69 3.45 -4.55 2.90
N ASP A 70 3.71 -3.26 2.95
CA ASP A 70 5.05 -2.67 2.90
C ASP A 70 5.02 -1.18 3.30
N SER A 71 6.20 -0.57 3.41
CA SER A 71 6.35 0.85 3.71
C SER A 71 6.83 1.68 2.50
N ALA A 72 7.05 1.04 1.35
CA ALA A 72 7.72 1.64 0.20
C ALA A 72 6.78 1.92 -0.99
N SER A 73 5.74 1.12 -1.20
CA SER A 73 4.79 1.26 -2.32
C SER A 73 3.90 2.50 -2.19
N SER A 74 3.49 2.81 -0.97
CA SER A 74 2.77 4.03 -0.61
C SER A 74 2.99 4.37 0.85
N ASP A 75 3.14 5.65 1.13
CA ASP A 75 3.32 6.20 2.49
C ASP A 75 2.12 5.92 3.41
N ARG A 76 0.92 5.70 2.81
CA ARG A 76 -0.34 5.56 3.56
C ARG A 76 -0.29 4.44 4.58
N TRP A 77 0.30 3.28 4.25
CA TRP A 77 0.26 2.08 5.08
C TRP A 77 0.75 2.30 6.51
N GLU A 78 1.90 2.99 6.66
CA GLU A 78 2.49 3.26 7.97
C GLU A 78 2.04 4.59 8.60
N LYS A 79 1.67 5.59 7.78
CA LYS A 79 1.32 6.92 8.28
C LYS A 79 -0.16 7.09 8.53
N ASP A 80 -1.00 6.58 7.63
CA ASP A 80 -2.42 6.84 7.63
C ASP A 80 -3.21 5.61 8.09
N ASP A 81 -3.12 4.49 7.38
CA ASP A 81 -3.88 3.27 7.69
C ASP A 81 -3.60 2.77 9.12
N ARG A 82 -2.30 2.66 9.50
CA ARG A 82 -1.93 2.27 10.87
C ARG A 82 -2.58 3.17 11.91
N ARG A 83 -2.45 4.48 11.73
CA ARG A 83 -2.99 5.48 12.67
C ARG A 83 -4.49 5.36 12.83
N PHE A 84 -5.24 5.27 11.72
CA PHE A 84 -6.69 5.19 11.77
C PHE A 84 -7.19 3.87 12.36
N PHE A 85 -6.50 2.76 12.12
CA PHE A 85 -6.79 1.51 12.80
C PHE A 85 -6.51 1.58 14.31
N GLU A 86 -5.37 2.16 14.72
CA GLU A 86 -5.04 2.37 16.13
C GLU A 86 -6.12 3.21 16.81
N GLU A 87 -6.51 4.35 16.20
CA GLU A 87 -7.57 5.24 16.72
C GLU A 87 -8.91 4.49 16.85
N ALA A 88 -9.34 3.74 15.83
CA ALA A 88 -10.62 3.03 15.84
C ALA A 88 -10.66 1.89 16.87
N PHE A 89 -9.59 1.10 16.98
CA PHE A 89 -9.52 -0.02 17.92
C PHE A 89 -9.33 0.43 19.37
N ASP A 90 -8.56 1.50 19.60
CA ASP A 90 -8.40 2.13 20.91
C ASP A 90 -9.73 2.69 21.40
N GLU A 91 -10.51 3.37 20.54
CA GLU A 91 -11.84 3.88 20.88
C GLU A 91 -12.82 2.75 21.25
N ALA A 92 -12.74 1.63 20.51
CA ALA A 92 -13.56 0.45 20.76
C ALA A 92 -13.09 -0.38 21.98
N GLY A 93 -11.86 -0.17 22.46
CA GLY A 93 -11.26 -0.92 23.56
C GLY A 93 -11.04 -2.39 23.26
N VAL A 94 -10.75 -2.74 22.01
CA VAL A 94 -10.46 -4.12 21.56
C VAL A 94 -8.95 -4.38 21.51
N GLU A 95 -8.53 -5.64 21.72
CA GLU A 95 -7.13 -6.03 21.56
C GLU A 95 -6.78 -6.17 20.07
N TYR A 96 -5.66 -5.57 19.67
CA TYR A 96 -5.21 -5.61 18.27
C TYR A 96 -3.68 -5.69 18.14
N ASN A 97 -3.22 -6.09 16.96
CA ASN A 97 -1.83 -6.05 16.54
C ASN A 97 -1.76 -5.58 15.07
N ILE A 98 -0.90 -4.61 14.78
CA ILE A 98 -0.66 -4.12 13.41
C ILE A 98 0.79 -4.39 13.05
N VAL A 99 1.01 -5.21 12.03
CA VAL A 99 2.34 -5.63 11.56
C VAL A 99 2.50 -5.32 10.08
N ASN A 100 3.75 -5.18 9.63
CA ASN A 100 4.06 -4.88 8.24
C ASN A 100 5.00 -5.95 7.67
N ALA A 101 4.75 -6.41 6.47
CA ALA A 101 5.53 -7.48 5.82
C ALA A 101 6.75 -6.94 5.06
N GLU A 102 6.87 -5.61 4.91
CA GLU A 102 7.97 -4.94 4.19
C GLU A 102 8.21 -5.54 2.78
N GLY A 103 7.13 -5.88 2.07
CA GLY A 103 7.17 -6.41 0.73
C GLY A 103 7.52 -7.90 0.60
N ASP A 104 7.68 -8.61 1.72
CA ASP A 104 8.02 -10.04 1.70
C ASP A 104 6.79 -10.92 2.01
N ALA A 105 6.31 -11.64 0.98
CA ALA A 105 5.14 -12.51 1.10
C ALA A 105 5.31 -13.67 2.10
N ASN A 106 6.55 -14.17 2.30
CA ASN A 106 6.80 -15.19 3.32
C ASN A 106 6.73 -14.59 4.72
N THR A 107 7.19 -13.35 4.90
CA THR A 107 7.04 -12.62 6.15
C THR A 107 5.56 -12.41 6.46
N GLN A 108 4.74 -11.99 5.48
CA GLN A 108 3.29 -11.81 5.66
C GLN A 108 2.59 -13.12 6.05
N LEU A 109 2.94 -14.25 5.41
CA LEU A 109 2.42 -15.56 5.79
C LEU A 109 2.81 -15.94 7.23
N GLN A 110 4.07 -15.72 7.64
CA GLN A 110 4.50 -15.97 9.02
C GLN A 110 3.77 -15.09 10.03
N GLN A 111 3.45 -13.85 9.67
CA GLN A 111 2.65 -12.93 10.50
C GLN A 111 1.21 -13.45 10.65
N ALA A 112 0.61 -13.99 9.59
CA ALA A 112 -0.70 -14.64 9.65
C ALA A 112 -0.68 -15.89 10.56
N GLU A 113 0.34 -16.75 10.43
CA GLU A 113 0.55 -17.90 11.32
C GLU A 113 0.75 -17.46 12.79
N GLN A 114 1.45 -16.36 13.03
CA GLN A 114 1.59 -15.77 14.37
C GLN A 114 0.26 -15.28 14.92
N ALA A 115 -0.55 -14.59 14.10
CA ALA A 115 -1.89 -14.14 14.47
C ALA A 115 -2.77 -15.31 14.91
N VAL A 116 -2.83 -16.37 14.10
CA VAL A 116 -3.57 -17.59 14.40
C VAL A 116 -3.09 -18.21 15.73
N ASN A 117 -1.78 -18.35 15.90
CA ASN A 117 -1.20 -18.94 17.12
C ASN A 117 -1.40 -18.06 18.37
N ALA A 118 -1.54 -16.75 18.20
CA ALA A 118 -1.84 -15.80 19.28
C ALA A 118 -3.32 -15.74 19.66
N GLY A 119 -4.20 -16.46 18.93
CA GLY A 119 -5.63 -16.49 19.20
C GLY A 119 -6.42 -15.37 18.52
N ALA A 120 -5.90 -14.82 17.40
CA ALA A 120 -6.67 -13.90 16.58
C ALA A 120 -8.01 -14.49 16.18
N LYS A 121 -9.04 -13.66 16.12
CA LYS A 121 -10.35 -14.00 15.60
C LYS A 121 -10.62 -13.39 14.24
N VAL A 122 -9.98 -12.25 13.97
CA VAL A 122 -10.11 -11.52 12.71
C VAL A 122 -8.73 -11.08 12.22
N ILE A 123 -8.49 -11.23 10.94
CA ILE A 123 -7.33 -10.70 10.24
C ILE A 123 -7.82 -9.73 9.15
N LEU A 124 -7.34 -8.49 9.19
CA LEU A 124 -7.43 -7.56 8.07
C LEU A 124 -6.15 -7.73 7.23
N LEU A 125 -6.31 -8.09 5.98
CA LEU A 125 -5.21 -8.45 5.08
C LEU A 125 -5.10 -7.45 3.93
N VAL A 126 -3.96 -6.78 3.82
CA VAL A 126 -3.55 -6.12 2.58
C VAL A 126 -2.57 -7.05 1.88
N ASN A 127 -3.05 -7.89 0.99
CA ASN A 127 -2.22 -8.91 0.35
C ASN A 127 -1.13 -8.30 -0.55
N LEU A 128 0.03 -8.94 -0.62
CA LEU A 128 1.12 -8.58 -1.56
C LEU A 128 0.88 -9.14 -2.96
N SER A 129 0.09 -10.21 -3.06
CA SER A 129 -0.42 -10.77 -4.29
C SER A 129 -1.67 -11.61 -3.99
N SER A 130 -2.54 -11.78 -4.98
CA SER A 130 -3.71 -12.66 -4.82
C SER A 130 -3.32 -14.11 -4.50
N GLU A 131 -2.19 -14.61 -5.00
CA GLU A 131 -1.72 -15.97 -4.72
C GLU A 131 -1.27 -16.13 -3.26
N SER A 132 -0.49 -15.18 -2.73
CA SER A 132 -0.08 -15.19 -1.30
C SER A 132 -1.27 -14.94 -0.38
N GLY A 133 -2.17 -14.03 -0.75
CA GLY A 133 -3.39 -13.76 0.00
C GLY A 133 -4.29 -14.98 0.13
N ALA A 134 -4.50 -15.72 -0.95
CA ALA A 134 -5.27 -16.97 -0.92
C ALA A 134 -4.70 -18.00 0.06
N THR A 135 -3.36 -18.11 0.16
CA THR A 135 -2.70 -18.99 1.12
C THR A 135 -2.93 -18.54 2.56
N ILE A 136 -2.87 -17.23 2.82
CA ILE A 136 -3.13 -16.65 4.14
C ILE A 136 -4.58 -16.89 4.55
N ILE A 137 -5.54 -16.64 3.64
CA ILE A 137 -6.97 -16.85 3.88
C ILE A 137 -7.26 -18.32 4.18
N GLU A 138 -6.67 -19.26 3.45
CA GLU A 138 -6.82 -20.70 3.71
C GLU A 138 -6.27 -21.06 5.10
N THR A 139 -5.08 -20.56 5.45
CA THR A 139 -4.46 -20.77 6.77
C THR A 139 -5.32 -20.26 7.92
N ALA A 140 -5.89 -19.05 7.77
CA ALA A 140 -6.79 -18.45 8.74
C ALA A 140 -8.10 -19.25 8.88
N ARG A 141 -8.71 -19.65 7.76
CA ARG A 141 -9.95 -20.43 7.72
C ARG A 141 -9.81 -21.81 8.36
N GLU A 142 -8.67 -22.50 8.19
CA GLU A 142 -8.39 -23.78 8.87
C GLU A 142 -8.35 -23.66 10.40
N ALA A 143 -8.15 -22.43 10.92
CA ALA A 143 -8.11 -22.12 12.34
C ALA A 143 -9.37 -21.40 12.85
N ASP A 144 -10.45 -21.36 12.07
CA ASP A 144 -11.68 -20.61 12.38
C ASP A 144 -11.43 -19.10 12.64
N VAL A 145 -10.46 -18.49 11.92
CA VAL A 145 -10.17 -17.06 11.94
C VAL A 145 -10.77 -16.42 10.70
N GLN A 146 -11.55 -15.37 10.88
CA GLN A 146 -12.18 -14.63 9.77
C GLN A 146 -11.18 -13.67 9.13
N VAL A 147 -11.32 -13.44 7.83
CA VAL A 147 -10.41 -12.56 7.07
C VAL A 147 -11.20 -11.48 6.34
N ILE A 148 -10.75 -10.25 6.48
CA ILE A 148 -11.19 -9.10 5.71
C ILE A 148 -10.09 -8.78 4.70
N ASP A 149 -10.37 -8.86 3.39
CA ASP A 149 -9.52 -8.23 2.40
C ASP A 149 -9.68 -6.70 2.53
N TYR A 150 -8.62 -6.03 2.96
CA TYR A 150 -8.58 -4.58 3.15
C TYR A 150 -7.81 -3.94 2.01
N ASP A 151 -8.41 -2.97 1.32
CA ASP A 151 -7.93 -2.28 0.13
C ASP A 151 -7.67 -3.20 -1.08
N ARG A 152 -6.97 -4.32 -0.92
CA ARG A 152 -6.55 -5.22 -2.00
C ARG A 152 -7.35 -6.51 -2.02
N LEU A 153 -8.16 -6.73 -3.07
CA LEU A 153 -8.91 -7.98 -3.27
C LEU A 153 -7.96 -9.16 -3.53
N THR A 154 -8.15 -10.25 -2.81
CA THR A 154 -7.55 -11.54 -3.13
C THR A 154 -8.33 -12.21 -4.28
N ALA A 155 -7.89 -11.96 -5.52
CA ALA A 155 -8.52 -12.48 -6.73
C ALA A 155 -8.06 -13.92 -7.03
N ALA A 156 -8.09 -14.78 -6.02
CA ALA A 156 -7.76 -16.21 -6.10
C ALA A 156 -8.33 -16.97 -4.92
N GLY A 157 -8.58 -18.28 -5.10
CA GLY A 157 -9.10 -19.15 -4.06
C GLY A 157 -10.52 -18.79 -3.60
N GLY A 158 -10.91 -19.31 -2.44
CA GLY A 158 -12.26 -19.12 -1.91
C GLY A 158 -12.59 -17.71 -1.42
N GLY A 159 -11.61 -16.78 -1.47
CA GLY A 159 -11.75 -15.38 -1.07
C GLY A 159 -11.85 -15.16 0.45
N ALA A 160 -11.75 -13.92 0.88
CA ALA A 160 -11.97 -13.48 2.25
C ALA A 160 -13.47 -13.53 2.63
N ASP A 161 -13.80 -13.31 3.89
CA ASP A 161 -15.19 -13.28 4.36
C ASP A 161 -15.90 -11.99 3.93
N VAL A 162 -15.15 -10.90 3.78
CA VAL A 162 -15.60 -9.63 3.23
C VAL A 162 -14.44 -8.86 2.61
N TYR A 163 -14.74 -8.02 1.62
CA TYR A 163 -13.81 -7.09 1.03
C TYR A 163 -14.24 -5.65 1.34
N VAL A 164 -13.31 -4.83 1.82
CA VAL A 164 -13.52 -3.41 2.11
C VAL A 164 -12.50 -2.62 1.30
N SER A 165 -12.96 -1.78 0.39
CA SER A 165 -12.11 -0.96 -0.48
C SER A 165 -12.91 0.12 -1.21
N PHE A 166 -12.26 0.81 -2.13
CA PHE A 166 -12.87 1.76 -3.06
C PHE A 166 -13.32 1.06 -4.35
N ASP A 167 -14.20 1.71 -5.11
CA ASP A 167 -14.44 1.33 -6.51
C ASP A 167 -13.18 1.59 -7.34
N ASN A 168 -12.35 0.57 -7.50
CA ASN A 168 -11.04 0.68 -8.11
C ASN A 168 -11.10 0.92 -9.64
N VAL A 169 -12.16 0.49 -10.32
CA VAL A 169 -12.40 0.87 -11.73
C VAL A 169 -12.73 2.36 -11.79
N ARG A 170 -13.55 2.83 -10.85
CA ARG A 170 -13.89 4.26 -10.75
C ARG A 170 -12.66 5.12 -10.43
N VAL A 171 -11.69 4.63 -9.65
CA VAL A 171 -10.40 5.32 -9.44
C VAL A 171 -9.73 5.60 -10.78
N GLY A 172 -9.54 4.58 -11.61
CA GLY A 172 -8.93 4.73 -12.93
C GLY A 172 -9.74 5.62 -13.86
N GLN A 173 -11.06 5.44 -13.90
CA GLN A 173 -11.95 6.29 -14.67
C GLN A 173 -11.86 7.77 -14.24
N THR A 174 -11.77 8.05 -12.94
CA THR A 174 -11.61 9.41 -12.40
C THR A 174 -10.30 10.06 -12.89
N MET A 175 -9.22 9.29 -13.01
CA MET A 175 -7.98 9.77 -13.63
C MET A 175 -8.22 10.19 -15.08
N ALA A 176 -8.87 9.33 -15.89
CA ALA A 176 -9.15 9.60 -17.30
C ALA A 176 -10.08 10.81 -17.48
N ASP A 177 -11.18 10.87 -16.74
CA ASP A 177 -12.16 11.95 -16.81
C ASP A 177 -11.58 13.31 -16.38
N THR A 178 -10.52 13.30 -15.54
CA THR A 178 -9.87 14.54 -15.07
C THR A 178 -8.71 14.96 -15.99
N VAL A 179 -7.86 14.03 -16.40
CA VAL A 179 -6.67 14.34 -17.23
C VAL A 179 -7.03 14.46 -18.71
N GLY A 180 -7.99 13.67 -19.18
CA GLY A 180 -8.39 13.63 -20.60
C GLY A 180 -8.78 14.97 -21.20
N PRO A 181 -9.65 15.77 -20.57
CA PRO A 181 -9.96 17.13 -21.05
C PRO A 181 -8.71 18.00 -21.18
N VAL A 182 -7.74 17.87 -20.26
CA VAL A 182 -6.50 18.65 -20.28
C VAL A 182 -5.62 18.22 -21.46
N ILE A 183 -5.61 16.92 -21.80
CA ILE A 183 -4.89 16.41 -22.97
C ILE A 183 -5.52 16.94 -24.27
N ASP A 184 -6.84 16.93 -24.36
CA ASP A 184 -7.56 17.41 -25.56
C ASP A 184 -7.42 18.93 -25.77
N GLU A 185 -7.04 19.70 -24.72
CA GLU A 185 -6.74 21.14 -24.80
C GLU A 185 -5.29 21.45 -25.21
N LEU A 186 -4.40 20.44 -25.32
CA LEU A 186 -3.03 20.65 -25.79
C LEU A 186 -3.02 21.09 -27.26
N ASP A 187 -2.11 22.01 -27.64
CA ASP A 187 -1.92 22.42 -29.02
C ASP A 187 -1.06 21.41 -29.81
N VAL A 188 -1.50 20.13 -29.75
CA VAL A 188 -0.86 18.97 -30.38
C VAL A 188 -1.93 18.19 -31.15
N GLU A 189 -1.67 17.86 -32.40
CA GLU A 189 -2.66 17.20 -33.28
C GLU A 189 -3.00 15.79 -32.82
N THR A 190 -2.01 15.03 -32.35
CA THR A 190 -2.15 13.66 -31.82
C THR A 190 -1.23 13.50 -30.60
N PRO A 191 -1.71 13.84 -29.39
CA PRO A 191 -0.93 13.75 -28.18
C PRO A 191 -0.41 12.33 -27.93
N LYS A 192 0.86 12.23 -27.56
CA LYS A 192 1.54 10.98 -27.18
C LYS A 192 1.36 10.71 -25.71
N VAL A 193 0.61 9.68 -25.40
CA VAL A 193 0.29 9.30 -24.02
C VAL A 193 1.06 8.06 -23.58
N VAL A 194 1.39 7.99 -22.29
CA VAL A 194 2.03 6.86 -21.63
C VAL A 194 1.14 6.38 -20.50
N MET A 195 1.00 5.09 -20.34
CA MET A 195 0.42 4.47 -19.14
C MET A 195 1.56 3.88 -18.30
N MET A 196 1.72 4.39 -17.07
CA MET A 196 2.61 3.88 -16.04
C MET A 196 1.76 3.22 -14.98
N ASN A 197 1.53 1.91 -15.15
CA ASN A 197 0.64 1.13 -14.30
C ASN A 197 1.29 0.80 -12.96
N GLY A 198 0.49 0.28 -12.02
CA GLY A 198 0.99 -0.21 -10.74
C GLY A 198 1.61 -1.61 -10.82
N GLY A 199 1.78 -2.25 -9.66
CA GLY A 199 2.34 -3.60 -9.55
C GLY A 199 1.45 -4.67 -10.19
N PRO A 200 1.96 -5.51 -11.09
CA PRO A 200 1.15 -6.50 -11.82
C PRO A 200 0.60 -7.63 -10.94
N THR A 201 1.12 -7.81 -9.74
CA THR A 201 0.64 -8.79 -8.75
C THR A 201 -0.53 -8.30 -7.91
N ASP A 202 -0.76 -6.98 -7.92
CA ASP A 202 -1.85 -6.32 -7.23
C ASP A 202 -3.07 -6.23 -8.15
N ASN A 203 -4.23 -6.71 -7.66
CA ASN A 203 -5.47 -6.64 -8.43
C ASN A 203 -5.93 -5.20 -8.66
N ASN A 204 -5.70 -4.29 -7.73
CA ASN A 204 -6.08 -2.89 -7.87
C ASN A 204 -5.41 -2.23 -9.07
N SER A 205 -4.12 -2.54 -9.32
CA SER A 205 -3.40 -2.06 -10.50
C SER A 205 -4.12 -2.38 -11.82
N LYS A 206 -4.69 -3.58 -11.91
CA LYS A 206 -5.45 -4.02 -13.09
C LYS A 206 -6.77 -3.27 -13.22
N LEU A 207 -7.48 -3.06 -12.09
CA LEU A 207 -8.76 -2.34 -12.06
C LEU A 207 -8.57 -0.84 -12.36
N PHE A 208 -7.49 -0.22 -11.85
CA PHE A 208 -7.16 1.17 -12.23
C PHE A 208 -6.90 1.27 -13.73
N LYS A 209 -6.12 0.33 -14.29
CA LYS A 209 -5.87 0.28 -15.74
C LYS A 209 -7.15 0.08 -16.53
N GLU A 210 -8.02 -0.81 -16.12
CA GLU A 210 -9.35 -0.97 -16.73
C GLU A 210 -10.11 0.36 -16.71
N GLY A 211 -10.09 1.07 -15.58
CA GLY A 211 -10.74 2.36 -15.42
C GLY A 211 -10.25 3.42 -16.40
N TYR A 212 -8.94 3.73 -16.42
CA TYR A 212 -8.46 4.79 -17.31
C TYR A 212 -8.29 4.35 -18.77
N ASN A 213 -8.18 3.05 -19.04
CA ASN A 213 -7.96 2.56 -20.40
C ASN A 213 -9.24 2.18 -21.12
N GLU A 214 -10.28 1.69 -20.42
CA GLU A 214 -11.42 1.03 -21.04
C GLU A 214 -12.77 1.65 -20.64
N THR A 215 -12.78 2.62 -19.69
CA THR A 215 -14.03 3.11 -19.08
C THR A 215 -14.17 4.62 -19.23
N GLY A 216 -15.38 5.08 -19.58
CA GLY A 216 -15.72 6.51 -19.67
C GLY A 216 -15.38 7.16 -21.01
N ASP A 217 -15.64 8.46 -21.10
CA ASP A 217 -15.52 9.23 -22.35
C ASP A 217 -14.06 9.50 -22.76
N TYR A 218 -13.13 9.34 -21.80
CA TYR A 218 -11.69 9.58 -21.98
C TYR A 218 -10.86 8.29 -21.87
N ALA A 219 -11.50 7.14 -22.10
CA ALA A 219 -10.78 5.86 -22.14
C ALA A 219 -9.64 5.90 -23.16
N VAL A 220 -8.42 5.59 -22.73
CA VAL A 220 -7.21 5.65 -23.58
C VAL A 220 -7.38 4.80 -24.82
N SER A 221 -7.94 3.58 -24.70
CA SER A 221 -8.15 2.66 -25.82
C SER A 221 -9.09 3.24 -26.88
N ASP A 222 -10.14 3.96 -26.48
CA ASP A 222 -11.10 4.59 -27.39
C ASP A 222 -10.49 5.79 -28.09
N LYS A 223 -9.78 6.67 -27.38
CA LYS A 223 -9.07 7.81 -27.95
C LYS A 223 -7.97 7.38 -28.94
N VAL A 224 -7.23 6.32 -28.62
CA VAL A 224 -6.22 5.73 -29.53
C VAL A 224 -6.90 5.11 -30.76
N SER A 225 -7.99 4.38 -30.58
CA SER A 225 -8.75 3.77 -31.69
C SER A 225 -9.37 4.80 -32.62
N ALA A 226 -9.77 5.95 -32.10
CA ALA A 226 -10.27 7.07 -32.87
C ALA A 226 -9.15 7.81 -33.63
N GLY A 227 -7.91 7.67 -33.22
CA GLY A 227 -6.74 8.39 -33.73
C GLY A 227 -6.57 9.78 -33.11
N ASP A 228 -7.28 10.06 -32.01
CA ASP A 228 -7.18 11.31 -31.27
C ASP A 228 -5.88 11.36 -30.45
N TRP A 229 -5.44 10.20 -29.91
CA TRP A 229 -4.20 10.06 -29.14
C TRP A 229 -3.32 8.95 -29.72
N GLU A 230 -2.02 8.99 -29.40
CA GLU A 230 -1.03 7.91 -29.66
C GLU A 230 -0.55 7.31 -28.33
N LEU A 231 -0.80 6.03 -28.08
CA LEU A 231 -0.22 5.33 -26.93
C LEU A 231 1.21 4.88 -27.28
N VAL A 232 2.21 5.54 -26.68
CA VAL A 232 3.63 5.26 -26.98
C VAL A 232 4.28 4.29 -25.99
N ALA A 233 3.69 4.10 -24.82
CA ALA A 233 4.09 3.05 -23.87
C ALA A 233 2.94 2.66 -22.93
N ASP A 234 2.93 1.36 -22.61
CA ASP A 234 2.07 0.75 -21.59
C ASP A 234 2.98 -0.11 -20.70
N GLN A 235 3.31 0.40 -19.49
CA GLN A 235 4.37 -0.11 -18.66
C GLN A 235 3.90 -0.38 -17.24
N ASP A 236 4.01 -1.63 -16.80
CA ASP A 236 3.82 -1.99 -15.41
C ASP A 236 5.06 -1.62 -14.58
N VAL A 237 4.83 -1.19 -13.34
CA VAL A 237 5.88 -0.89 -12.35
C VAL A 237 5.86 -2.00 -11.30
N PRO A 238 6.78 -2.98 -11.37
CA PRO A 238 6.83 -4.08 -10.41
C PRO A 238 6.90 -3.56 -8.98
N ASP A 239 6.13 -4.20 -8.09
CA ASP A 239 6.08 -3.91 -6.65
C ASP A 239 5.79 -2.43 -6.29
N TRP A 240 5.20 -1.67 -7.23
CA TRP A 240 4.96 -0.23 -7.10
C TRP A 240 6.23 0.58 -6.80
N ASP A 241 7.41 0.04 -7.17
CA ASP A 241 8.72 0.59 -6.82
C ASP A 241 9.01 1.89 -7.59
N ASN A 242 9.02 3.01 -6.85
CA ASN A 242 9.23 4.36 -7.41
C ASN A 242 10.60 4.53 -8.09
N GLN A 243 11.64 3.80 -7.65
CA GLN A 243 12.95 3.85 -8.29
C GLN A 243 12.95 3.09 -9.62
N GLN A 244 12.21 1.99 -9.69
CA GLN A 244 11.98 1.30 -10.97
C GLN A 244 11.14 2.16 -11.91
N ALA A 245 10.07 2.80 -11.39
CA ALA A 245 9.25 3.74 -12.17
C ALA A 245 10.10 4.83 -12.82
N LEU A 246 11.01 5.46 -12.07
CA LEU A 246 11.95 6.46 -12.58
C LEU A 246 12.78 5.89 -13.74
N THR A 247 13.41 4.73 -13.52
CA THR A 247 14.28 4.10 -14.53
C THR A 247 13.52 3.72 -15.80
N LEU A 248 12.31 3.16 -15.64
CA LEU A 248 11.46 2.74 -16.76
C LEU A 248 10.99 3.95 -17.56
N PHE A 249 10.56 5.02 -16.89
CA PHE A 249 10.10 6.21 -17.57
C PHE A 249 11.23 7.00 -18.26
N GLU A 250 12.44 7.05 -17.68
CA GLU A 250 13.64 7.59 -18.37
C GLU A 250 13.91 6.84 -19.68
N GLN A 251 13.74 5.51 -19.70
CA GLN A 251 13.90 4.72 -20.92
C GLN A 251 12.81 5.03 -21.95
N ILE A 252 11.55 5.24 -21.49
CA ILE A 252 10.44 5.63 -22.37
C ILE A 252 10.72 7.01 -22.99
N LEU A 253 11.17 7.99 -22.19
CA LEU A 253 11.54 9.31 -22.72
C LEU A 253 12.62 9.21 -23.81
N VAL A 254 13.70 8.46 -23.54
CA VAL A 254 14.78 8.27 -24.52
C VAL A 254 14.29 7.58 -25.79
N ALA A 255 13.42 6.57 -25.67
CA ALA A 255 12.86 5.84 -26.81
C ALA A 255 11.95 6.70 -27.71
N ASN A 256 11.38 7.76 -27.14
CA ASN A 256 10.47 8.67 -27.82
C ASN A 256 11.07 10.07 -28.04
N ASP A 257 12.42 10.22 -28.02
CA ASP A 257 13.10 11.50 -28.21
C ASP A 257 12.65 12.62 -27.25
N ASN A 258 12.20 12.26 -26.03
CA ASN A 258 11.55 13.09 -25.01
C ASN A 258 10.22 13.74 -25.47
N ASP A 259 9.59 13.19 -26.47
CA ASP A 259 8.33 13.65 -27.06
C ASP A 259 7.17 12.81 -26.50
N VAL A 260 6.74 13.16 -25.28
CA VAL A 260 5.61 12.59 -24.53
C VAL A 260 4.77 13.76 -24.03
N ASP A 261 3.46 13.69 -24.26
CA ASP A 261 2.53 14.81 -24.01
C ASP A 261 1.67 14.60 -22.75
N ALA A 262 1.46 13.36 -22.29
CA ALA A 262 0.74 13.07 -21.06
C ALA A 262 1.08 11.69 -20.46
N VAL A 263 0.86 11.52 -19.15
CA VAL A 263 1.10 10.26 -18.45
C VAL A 263 -0.07 9.93 -17.52
N PHE A 264 -0.63 8.74 -17.70
CA PHE A 264 -1.50 8.11 -16.71
C PHE A 264 -0.61 7.33 -15.72
N ALA A 265 -0.28 7.97 -14.60
CA ALA A 265 0.47 7.36 -13.51
C ALA A 265 -0.49 6.80 -12.46
N ALA A 266 -0.33 5.54 -12.10
CA ALA A 266 -1.30 4.81 -11.28
C ALA A 266 -1.32 5.25 -9.81
N ASN A 267 -0.25 5.90 -9.30
CA ASN A 267 -0.25 6.55 -7.99
C ASN A 267 0.73 7.73 -7.93
N ASP A 268 0.72 8.49 -6.84
CA ASP A 268 1.55 9.67 -6.63
C ASP A 268 3.05 9.36 -6.54
N GLY A 269 3.43 8.18 -6.06
CA GLY A 269 4.81 7.73 -6.03
C GLY A 269 5.37 7.58 -7.45
N ILE A 270 4.63 6.90 -8.32
CA ILE A 270 4.95 6.76 -9.75
C ILE A 270 4.90 8.13 -10.44
N ALA A 271 3.88 8.96 -10.16
CA ALA A 271 3.79 10.32 -10.70
C ALA A 271 5.01 11.17 -10.33
N GLY A 272 5.48 11.10 -9.08
CA GLY A 272 6.68 11.78 -8.61
C GLY A 272 7.95 11.32 -9.35
N ALA A 273 8.07 10.03 -9.63
CA ALA A 273 9.15 9.46 -10.43
C ALA A 273 9.10 9.97 -11.88
N VAL A 274 7.93 9.97 -12.49
CA VAL A 274 7.68 10.53 -13.83
C VAL A 274 8.08 12.01 -13.89
N ILE A 275 7.61 12.83 -12.95
CA ILE A 275 7.93 14.26 -12.86
C ILE A 275 9.43 14.49 -12.70
N SER A 276 10.11 13.67 -11.89
CA SER A 276 11.56 13.75 -11.70
C SER A 276 12.33 13.45 -12.98
N ALA A 277 11.91 12.46 -13.76
CA ALA A 277 12.49 12.15 -15.05
C ALA A 277 12.26 13.27 -16.09
N LEU A 278 11.05 13.82 -16.15
CA LEU A 278 10.71 14.95 -17.02
C LEU A 278 11.59 16.17 -16.72
N GLN A 279 11.75 16.51 -15.44
CA GLN A 279 12.60 17.61 -15.00
C GLN A 279 14.07 17.38 -15.41
N SER A 280 14.57 16.16 -15.20
CA SER A 280 15.94 15.78 -15.57
C SER A 280 16.17 15.87 -17.08
N ALA A 281 15.18 15.55 -17.88
CA ALA A 281 15.21 15.65 -19.34
C ALA A 281 14.93 17.07 -19.88
N ASN A 282 14.60 18.04 -19.01
CA ASN A 282 14.05 19.36 -19.37
C ASN A 282 12.82 19.25 -20.30
N ALA A 283 11.99 18.23 -20.07
CA ALA A 283 10.70 18.01 -20.72
C ALA A 283 9.57 18.32 -19.73
N GLY A 284 8.46 18.83 -20.21
CA GLY A 284 7.32 19.17 -19.36
C GLY A 284 7.34 20.60 -18.80
N PRO A 285 6.41 20.96 -17.90
CA PRO A 285 5.38 20.07 -17.36
C PRO A 285 4.37 19.58 -18.39
N ILE A 286 3.88 18.37 -18.20
CA ILE A 286 2.83 17.74 -19.01
C ILE A 286 1.71 17.24 -18.09
N PRO A 287 0.48 16.95 -18.57
CA PRO A 287 -0.55 16.32 -17.76
C PRO A 287 -0.10 14.98 -17.18
N VAL A 288 -0.21 14.83 -15.85
CA VAL A 288 0.12 13.61 -15.12
C VAL A 288 -0.97 13.34 -14.10
N SER A 289 -1.52 12.12 -14.10
CA SER A 289 -2.44 11.65 -13.05
C SER A 289 -1.67 11.18 -11.81
N GLY A 290 -2.40 10.83 -10.77
CA GLY A 290 -1.90 10.19 -9.56
C GLY A 290 -3.03 9.65 -8.71
N GLN A 291 -2.70 9.03 -7.59
CA GLN A 291 -3.61 8.50 -6.58
C GLN A 291 -2.92 8.47 -5.23
N ASP A 292 -3.69 8.49 -4.18
CA ASP A 292 -3.37 8.45 -2.75
C ASP A 292 -3.30 9.83 -2.07
N ALA A 293 -3.39 10.93 -2.80
CA ALA A 293 -3.35 12.28 -2.24
C ALA A 293 -2.21 12.46 -1.21
N THR A 294 -1.02 11.97 -1.56
CA THR A 294 0.17 12.10 -0.73
C THR A 294 0.59 13.58 -0.61
N ALA A 295 1.30 13.92 0.45
CA ALA A 295 1.83 15.29 0.58
C ALA A 295 2.65 15.70 -0.66
N GLY A 296 3.48 14.77 -1.22
CA GLY A 296 4.24 15.00 -2.43
C GLY A 296 3.38 15.17 -3.69
N GLY A 297 2.30 14.38 -3.81
CA GLY A 297 1.31 14.53 -4.90
C GLY A 297 0.63 15.90 -4.86
N ILE A 298 0.14 16.30 -3.69
CA ILE A 298 -0.49 17.63 -3.51
C ILE A 298 0.52 18.77 -3.77
N GLN A 299 1.75 18.64 -3.31
CA GLN A 299 2.83 19.60 -3.62
C GLN A 299 3.05 19.74 -5.14
N ASN A 300 3.09 18.63 -5.86
CA ASN A 300 3.25 18.64 -7.32
C ASN A 300 2.04 19.26 -8.03
N ILE A 301 0.82 19.05 -7.52
CA ILE A 301 -0.40 19.68 -8.04
C ILE A 301 -0.35 21.21 -7.82
N LEU A 302 0.00 21.67 -6.63
CA LEU A 302 0.14 23.09 -6.32
C LEU A 302 1.19 23.76 -7.21
N ALA A 303 2.30 23.09 -7.46
CA ALA A 303 3.40 23.55 -8.32
C ALA A 303 3.08 23.43 -9.84
N GLY A 304 1.93 22.86 -10.22
CA GLY A 304 1.54 22.65 -11.63
C GLY A 304 2.38 21.60 -12.35
N ARG A 305 2.96 20.66 -11.60
CA ARG A 305 3.78 19.54 -12.10
C ARG A 305 2.97 18.26 -12.28
N GLN A 306 1.86 18.12 -11.54
CA GLN A 306 0.88 17.05 -11.61
C GLN A 306 -0.51 17.66 -11.80
N THR A 307 -1.37 17.03 -12.60
CA THR A 307 -2.70 17.57 -12.92
C THR A 307 -3.69 17.31 -11.80
N MET A 308 -3.68 16.09 -11.26
CA MET A 308 -4.61 15.63 -10.26
C MET A 308 -4.06 14.44 -9.49
N THR A 309 -4.67 14.15 -8.37
CA THR A 309 -4.57 12.87 -7.69
C THR A 309 -5.97 12.36 -7.36
N VAL A 310 -6.15 11.04 -7.26
CA VAL A 310 -7.37 10.47 -6.71
C VAL A 310 -7.19 10.33 -5.21
N TYR A 311 -8.01 11.03 -4.46
CA TYR A 311 -8.12 10.86 -3.01
C TYR A 311 -9.07 9.72 -2.70
N LYS A 312 -8.55 8.76 -1.98
CA LYS A 312 -9.31 7.72 -1.30
C LYS A 312 -9.40 8.15 0.16
N PRO A 313 -10.59 8.42 0.73
CA PRO A 313 -10.71 8.77 2.15
C PRO A 313 -10.30 7.58 3.04
N ILE A 314 -9.00 7.45 3.29
CA ILE A 314 -8.40 6.31 4.00
C ILE A 314 -8.97 6.16 5.41
N LYS A 315 -9.29 7.27 6.07
CA LYS A 315 -9.96 7.26 7.37
C LYS A 315 -11.28 6.49 7.29
N ALA A 316 -12.13 6.81 6.31
CA ALA A 316 -13.41 6.14 6.14
C ALA A 316 -13.25 4.64 5.80
N GLU A 317 -12.23 4.28 5.01
CA GLU A 317 -11.93 2.89 4.70
C GLU A 317 -11.49 2.11 5.95
N ALA A 318 -10.55 2.66 6.73
CA ALA A 318 -10.06 2.03 7.95
C ALA A 318 -11.16 1.94 9.02
N GLU A 319 -11.98 2.98 9.19
CA GLU A 319 -13.13 2.97 10.11
C GLU A 319 -14.17 1.94 9.70
N ALA A 320 -14.51 1.83 8.41
CA ALA A 320 -15.43 0.82 7.90
C ALA A 320 -14.89 -0.60 8.15
N ALA A 321 -13.63 -0.84 7.81
CA ALA A 321 -13.00 -2.14 8.02
C ALA A 321 -12.86 -2.49 9.51
N ALA A 322 -12.55 -1.51 10.36
CA ALA A 322 -12.49 -1.69 11.81
C ALA A 322 -13.86 -2.03 12.40
N GLN A 323 -14.94 -1.35 11.98
CA GLN A 323 -16.30 -1.65 12.43
C GLN A 323 -16.72 -3.08 12.05
N VAL A 324 -16.42 -3.50 10.82
CA VAL A 324 -16.66 -4.88 10.36
C VAL A 324 -15.82 -5.86 11.18
N ALA A 325 -14.54 -5.57 11.41
CA ALA A 325 -13.68 -6.45 12.21
C ALA A 325 -14.16 -6.63 13.65
N ILE A 326 -14.65 -5.54 14.27
CA ILE A 326 -15.21 -5.57 15.63
C ILE A 326 -16.52 -6.36 15.66
N ALA A 327 -17.38 -6.22 14.66
CA ALA A 327 -18.61 -7.00 14.55
C ALA A 327 -18.32 -8.50 14.41
N LEU A 328 -17.38 -8.86 13.54
CA LEU A 328 -16.94 -10.25 13.37
C LEU A 328 -16.30 -10.81 14.66
N LEU A 329 -15.48 -10.01 15.36
CA LEU A 329 -14.90 -10.38 16.66
C LEU A 329 -16.00 -10.72 17.68
N ASN A 330 -17.12 -9.99 17.65
CA ASN A 330 -18.29 -10.22 18.51
C ASN A 330 -19.21 -11.36 18.01
N GLY A 331 -18.90 -11.98 16.88
CA GLY A 331 -19.69 -13.05 16.27
C GLY A 331 -20.98 -12.54 15.59
N GLU A 332 -20.98 -11.30 15.14
CA GLU A 332 -22.05 -10.68 14.38
C GLU A 332 -21.85 -10.93 12.86
N ASP A 333 -22.92 -10.92 12.09
CA ASP A 333 -22.87 -11.05 10.64
C ASP A 333 -22.49 -9.70 9.99
N VAL A 334 -21.71 -9.72 8.89
CA VAL A 334 -21.27 -8.52 8.15
C VAL A 334 -22.48 -7.68 7.73
N GLU A 335 -23.57 -8.31 7.30
CA GLU A 335 -24.80 -7.64 6.86
C GLU A 335 -25.52 -6.88 7.99
N SER A 336 -25.13 -7.11 9.25
CA SER A 336 -25.69 -6.40 10.41
C SER A 336 -24.96 -5.10 10.72
N VAL A 337 -23.81 -4.86 10.10
CA VAL A 337 -22.99 -3.65 10.33
C VAL A 337 -23.61 -2.46 9.61
N GLU A 338 -23.98 -1.44 10.37
CA GLU A 338 -24.55 -0.20 9.84
C GLU A 338 -23.41 0.82 9.62
N GLY A 339 -23.41 1.53 8.47
CA GLY A 339 -22.45 2.59 8.15
C GLY A 339 -22.94 3.43 6.97
N ASP A 340 -22.16 4.43 6.60
CA ASP A 340 -22.44 5.29 5.44
C ASP A 340 -21.99 4.63 4.11
N TRP A 341 -22.22 3.33 3.98
CA TRP A 341 -21.91 2.50 2.80
C TRP A 341 -23.01 1.49 2.52
N GLU A 342 -23.00 0.95 1.31
CA GLU A 342 -23.84 -0.18 0.93
C GLU A 342 -22.99 -1.44 0.77
N ILE A 343 -23.46 -2.56 1.31
CA ILE A 343 -22.83 -3.86 1.06
C ILE A 343 -23.29 -4.35 -0.30
N GLN A 344 -22.34 -4.47 -1.20
CA GLN A 344 -22.52 -5.00 -2.55
C GLN A 344 -21.98 -6.43 -2.63
N SER A 345 -21.91 -6.99 -3.81
CA SER A 345 -21.25 -8.28 -4.07
C SER A 345 -20.19 -8.08 -5.14
N ILE A 346 -19.00 -8.63 -4.91
CA ILE A 346 -17.93 -8.69 -5.91
C ILE A 346 -17.53 -10.14 -6.15
N ASN A 347 -17.22 -10.49 -7.40
CA ASN A 347 -16.69 -11.80 -7.74
C ASN A 347 -15.16 -11.74 -7.83
N ASN A 348 -14.46 -12.55 -7.02
CA ASN A 348 -13.01 -12.60 -7.00
C ASN A 348 -12.39 -13.50 -8.11
N GLY A 349 -13.23 -14.03 -8.99
CA GLY A 349 -12.87 -15.00 -10.03
C GLY A 349 -13.28 -16.43 -9.69
N GLU A 350 -13.53 -16.76 -8.42
CA GLU A 350 -13.92 -18.09 -7.94
C GLU A 350 -15.15 -18.05 -7.04
N ALA A 351 -15.36 -16.98 -6.28
CA ALA A 351 -16.47 -16.81 -5.33
C ALA A 351 -17.04 -15.39 -5.36
N ASP A 352 -18.33 -15.28 -4.99
CA ASP A 352 -18.97 -13.99 -4.74
C ASP A 352 -18.78 -13.64 -3.26
N LEU A 353 -18.27 -12.44 -2.98
CA LEU A 353 -17.94 -11.94 -1.65
C LEU A 353 -18.78 -10.71 -1.30
N PRO A 354 -19.17 -10.51 -0.04
CA PRO A 354 -19.65 -9.21 0.42
C PRO A 354 -18.58 -8.13 0.18
N TYR A 355 -18.98 -6.98 -0.33
CA TYR A 355 -18.10 -5.88 -0.69
C TYR A 355 -18.64 -4.54 -0.21
N ILE A 356 -17.85 -3.83 0.57
CA ILE A 356 -18.07 -2.44 0.93
C ILE A 356 -17.25 -1.58 -0.01
N ALA A 357 -17.93 -0.91 -0.95
CA ALA A 357 -17.33 -0.07 -1.96
C ALA A 357 -17.44 1.40 -1.54
N LEU A 358 -16.30 2.06 -1.33
CA LEU A 358 -16.23 3.50 -1.04
C LEU A 358 -15.94 4.29 -2.31
N GLU A 359 -16.41 5.55 -2.33
CA GLU A 359 -16.27 6.40 -3.51
C GLU A 359 -14.93 7.15 -3.51
N PRO A 360 -14.13 7.08 -4.60
CA PRO A 360 -12.94 7.87 -4.75
C PRO A 360 -13.26 9.31 -5.19
N ILE A 361 -12.41 10.27 -4.81
CA ILE A 361 -12.60 11.70 -5.07
C ILE A 361 -11.46 12.23 -5.92
N ALA A 362 -11.77 12.92 -7.03
CA ALA A 362 -10.77 13.66 -7.80
C ALA A 362 -10.29 14.88 -7.03
N VAL A 363 -8.98 15.01 -6.84
CA VAL A 363 -8.35 16.20 -6.24
C VAL A 363 -7.48 16.88 -7.28
N THR A 364 -7.81 18.13 -7.52
CA THR A 364 -7.09 19.06 -8.39
C THR A 364 -6.67 20.28 -7.55
N LYS A 365 -5.94 21.21 -8.15
CA LYS A 365 -5.56 22.45 -7.46
C LYS A 365 -6.75 23.23 -6.87
N ASP A 366 -7.94 23.08 -7.47
CA ASP A 366 -9.10 23.90 -7.14
C ASP A 366 -9.87 23.42 -5.90
N ASN A 367 -9.67 22.14 -5.46
CA ASN A 367 -10.45 21.55 -4.37
C ASN A 367 -9.62 20.89 -3.25
N ILE A 368 -8.33 21.16 -3.16
CA ILE A 368 -7.46 20.61 -2.11
C ILE A 368 -8.00 20.94 -0.71
N ALA A 369 -8.39 22.20 -0.48
CA ALA A 369 -8.88 22.65 0.81
C ALA A 369 -10.20 21.98 1.23
N GLU A 370 -11.08 21.75 0.26
CA GLU A 370 -12.44 21.21 0.44
C GLU A 370 -12.48 19.67 0.47
N THR A 371 -11.32 19.05 0.29
CA THR A 371 -11.16 17.58 0.29
C THR A 371 -10.17 17.17 1.37
N VAL A 372 -8.92 16.99 1.00
CA VAL A 372 -7.87 16.41 1.87
C VAL A 372 -7.54 17.23 3.12
N ILE A 373 -7.81 18.56 3.11
CA ILE A 373 -7.59 19.42 4.29
C ILE A 373 -8.82 19.41 5.20
N GLU A 374 -10.04 19.51 4.64
CA GLU A 374 -11.28 19.48 5.41
C GLU A 374 -11.45 18.14 6.13
N ASP A 375 -11.06 17.04 5.49
CA ASP A 375 -11.06 15.69 6.07
C ASP A 375 -9.93 15.44 7.08
N GLU A 376 -9.07 16.44 7.34
CA GLU A 376 -7.89 16.30 8.20
C GLU A 376 -6.94 15.17 7.77
N PHE A 377 -7.03 14.75 6.51
CA PHE A 377 -6.15 13.73 5.93
C PHE A 377 -4.73 14.26 5.72
N ARG A 378 -4.63 15.54 5.30
CA ARG A 378 -3.38 16.29 5.20
C ARG A 378 -3.55 17.66 5.84
N THR A 379 -2.42 18.24 6.26
CA THR A 379 -2.38 19.60 6.76
C THR A 379 -1.59 20.52 5.84
N TRP A 380 -1.92 21.82 5.84
CA TRP A 380 -1.11 22.78 5.10
C TRP A 380 0.35 22.82 5.58
N ASP A 381 0.61 22.55 6.86
CA ASP A 381 1.95 22.52 7.43
C ASP A 381 2.79 21.36 6.87
N GLU A 382 2.18 20.22 6.55
CA GLU A 382 2.84 19.09 5.89
C GLU A 382 3.12 19.37 4.41
N ILE A 383 2.15 19.99 3.72
CA ILE A 383 2.22 20.28 2.29
C ILE A 383 3.15 21.46 2.01
N CYS A 384 3.00 22.56 2.76
CA CYS A 384 3.62 23.84 2.50
C CYS A 384 5.03 23.92 3.10
N THR A 385 5.93 23.07 2.61
CA THR A 385 7.31 22.97 3.10
C THR A 385 8.33 23.23 2.00
N GLY A 386 9.50 23.78 2.36
CA GLY A 386 10.62 23.96 1.47
C GLY A 386 10.28 24.82 0.24
N GLU A 387 10.61 24.31 -0.95
CA GLU A 387 10.33 25.00 -2.22
C GLU A 387 8.85 25.12 -2.55
N PHE A 388 7.99 24.31 -1.93
CA PHE A 388 6.55 24.31 -2.21
C PHE A 388 5.77 25.40 -1.46
N GLU A 389 6.38 26.06 -0.47
CA GLU A 389 5.76 27.12 0.31
C GLU A 389 5.26 28.28 -0.57
N GLU A 390 5.98 28.58 -1.66
CA GLU A 390 5.60 29.65 -2.60
C GLU A 390 4.34 29.37 -3.44
N PHE A 391 3.92 28.08 -3.54
CA PHE A 391 2.75 27.66 -4.31
C PHE A 391 1.50 27.54 -3.46
N CYS A 392 1.62 27.65 -2.15
CA CYS A 392 0.53 27.47 -1.20
C CYS A 392 -0.38 28.69 -1.09
N PRO A 393 -1.67 28.49 -0.71
CA PRO A 393 -2.59 29.60 -0.48
C PRO A 393 -2.09 30.57 0.61
N GLU A 394 -2.34 31.87 0.44
CA GLU A 394 -1.95 32.90 1.42
C GLU A 394 -2.82 32.86 2.69
N ASP A 395 -4.04 32.35 2.59
CA ASP A 395 -5.09 32.33 3.60
C ASP A 395 -5.28 30.95 4.29
N ARG A 396 -4.26 30.09 4.20
CA ARG A 396 -4.21 28.74 4.79
C ARG A 396 -4.14 28.73 6.33
#